data_1b661bf0527a9011f27ef07b2ebdcbbf
#
_entry.id   1b661bf0527a9011f27ef07b2ebdcbbf
#
_cell.length_a   1.000
_cell.length_b   1.000
_cell.length_c   1.000
_cell.angle_alpha   90.00
_cell.angle_beta   90.00
_cell.angle_gamma   90.00
#
_symmetry.space_group_name_H-M   'P 1'
#
loop_
_entity.id
_entity.type
_entity.pdbx_description
1 polymer ?
#
loop_
_entity_poly.entity_id
_entity_poly.type
_entity_poly.pdbx_seq_one_letter_code
_entity_poly.pdbx_strand_id
1 'polypeptide(L)'
;VRGPELSRRALLTLAAAGASAVAFAPAARAEKVLVIEVGGTPEAVAVNSVTGFAYVSDPSTGTIVVLDSRTGTVGAVIPVGGEPAGLAVDTVTNRVFVTNPPAGTVLVLDGLTNDVVSVVPAGPGASRIDIDEQANRIYAVSDVTGMLAVIDGVGCRLLKLVPGPTSGLSSIAVDGGRKLAHCTSPTTDSLEIFDIGAEKFTGGVKVGKAPTGVTVHRGSGTAFVANSAIHHLSVVDVGARKEKATVLLRSESSAVAMHQGTNTVYANGGANGVARIDGVTNLLTGDLSLGVNPGAVAIDQRSKAVYVTDPLHGRVSLIRDF
;
A
#
# COMPACT_ATOMS: atom_id res chain seq x y z
N VAL A 1 92.90 18.92 -18.18
CA VAL A 1 91.65 19.53 -18.53
C VAL A 1 90.63 19.07 -17.48
N ARG A 2 90.20 20.01 -16.68
CA ARG A 2 89.29 19.82 -15.52
C ARG A 2 87.88 19.64 -15.99
N GLY A 3 87.18 18.59 -15.54
CA GLY A 3 85.72 18.45 -15.65
C GLY A 3 84.99 19.13 -14.48
N PRO A 4 83.80 19.63 -14.65
CA PRO A 4 83.11 20.41 -13.63
C PRO A 4 82.47 19.54 -12.54
N GLU A 5 82.64 19.99 -11.31
CA GLU A 5 82.00 19.47 -10.11
C GLU A 5 80.47 19.68 -10.19
N LEU A 6 79.71 18.63 -10.07
CA LEU A 6 78.26 18.67 -9.90
C LEU A 6 77.89 18.90 -8.42
N SER A 7 77.30 20.04 -8.16
CA SER A 7 76.83 20.54 -6.88
C SER A 7 75.79 19.56 -6.26
N ARG A 8 76.03 19.16 -5.00
CA ARG A 8 75.09 18.44 -4.14
C ARG A 8 73.97 19.36 -3.62
N ARG A 9 73.08 19.80 -4.50
CA ARG A 9 71.88 20.50 -4.08
C ARG A 9 70.81 20.20 -5.13
N ALA A 10 69.97 19.27 -4.83
CA ALA A 10 68.60 19.14 -5.28
C ALA A 10 68.20 17.66 -5.35
N LEU A 11 67.76 17.07 -4.26
CA LEU A 11 66.97 15.87 -4.22
C LEU A 11 66.27 15.83 -2.86
N LEU A 12 65.34 16.76 -2.69
CA LEU A 12 64.22 16.63 -1.77
C LEU A 12 62.94 16.86 -2.57
N THR A 13 62.63 15.91 -3.41
CA THR A 13 61.28 15.77 -3.95
C THR A 13 60.44 15.07 -2.92
N LEU A 14 59.50 15.79 -2.33
CA LEU A 14 58.41 15.27 -1.52
C LEU A 14 57.64 14.24 -2.35
N ALA A 15 57.73 12.99 -1.97
CA ALA A 15 56.74 12.00 -2.34
C ALA A 15 55.48 12.23 -1.51
N ALA A 16 54.56 13.04 -2.02
CA ALA A 16 53.20 13.10 -1.51
C ALA A 16 52.50 11.77 -1.91
N ALA A 17 52.48 10.82 -1.00
CA ALA A 17 51.66 9.62 -1.13
C ALA A 17 50.19 10.07 -1.07
N GLY A 18 49.59 10.20 -2.24
CA GLY A 18 48.15 10.33 -2.38
C GLY A 18 47.50 9.03 -1.90
N ALA A 19 47.03 9.06 -0.67
CA ALA A 19 46.07 8.02 -0.20
C ALA A 19 44.79 8.26 -0.98
N SER A 20 44.62 7.53 -2.08
CA SER A 20 43.31 7.38 -2.74
C SER A 20 42.41 6.64 -1.76
N ALA A 21 41.57 7.38 -1.06
CA ALA A 21 40.45 6.79 -0.35
C ALA A 21 39.54 6.13 -1.38
N VAL A 22 39.65 4.83 -1.53
CA VAL A 22 38.65 4.03 -2.23
C VAL A 22 37.40 4.11 -1.37
N ALA A 23 36.50 5.01 -1.72
CA ALA A 23 35.17 5.00 -1.18
C ALA A 23 34.53 3.69 -1.65
N PHE A 24 34.45 2.72 -0.76
CA PHE A 24 33.58 1.59 -0.96
C PHE A 24 32.16 2.16 -0.98
N ALA A 25 31.58 2.31 -2.18
CA ALA A 25 30.16 2.44 -2.30
C ALA A 25 29.55 1.21 -1.59
N PRO A 26 28.59 1.40 -0.69
CA PRO A 26 27.94 0.26 -0.08
C PRO A 26 27.41 -0.62 -1.22
N ALA A 27 27.78 -1.88 -1.22
CA ALA A 27 27.30 -2.84 -2.20
C ALA A 27 25.78 -2.75 -2.19
N ALA A 28 25.18 -2.41 -3.34
CA ALA A 28 23.74 -2.40 -3.48
C ALA A 28 23.26 -3.79 -3.07
N ARG A 29 22.47 -3.85 -1.98
CA ARG A 29 21.94 -5.10 -1.45
C ARG A 29 20.99 -5.61 -2.53
N ALA A 30 21.27 -6.80 -3.07
CA ALA A 30 20.45 -7.37 -4.12
C ALA A 30 19.03 -7.60 -3.55
N GLU A 31 18.06 -6.97 -4.14
CA GLU A 31 16.66 -7.11 -3.78
C GLU A 31 16.24 -8.56 -3.97
N LYS A 32 15.69 -9.17 -2.92
CA LYS A 32 15.19 -10.53 -2.98
C LYS A 32 13.72 -10.50 -3.37
N VAL A 33 13.46 -10.76 -4.64
CA VAL A 33 12.10 -10.99 -5.13
C VAL A 33 11.81 -12.48 -5.12
N LEU A 34 10.79 -12.87 -4.39
CA LEU A 34 10.25 -14.23 -4.39
C LEU A 34 8.88 -14.20 -5.06
N VAL A 35 8.74 -14.92 -6.15
CA VAL A 35 7.45 -15.08 -6.84
C VAL A 35 6.73 -16.29 -6.26
N ILE A 36 5.49 -16.11 -5.82
CA ILE A 36 4.66 -17.13 -5.20
C ILE A 36 3.46 -17.38 -6.13
N GLU A 37 3.33 -18.62 -6.62
CA GLU A 37 2.16 -19.03 -7.39
C GLU A 37 0.97 -19.20 -6.43
N VAL A 38 -0.09 -18.42 -6.65
CA VAL A 38 -1.32 -18.48 -5.83
C VAL A 38 -2.53 -18.96 -6.64
N GLY A 39 -2.40 -18.94 -7.97
CA GLY A 39 -3.48 -19.29 -8.90
C GLY A 39 -4.49 -18.16 -9.06
N GLY A 40 -5.52 -18.42 -9.87
CA GLY A 40 -6.65 -17.51 -10.09
C GLY A 40 -6.27 -16.09 -10.54
N THR A 41 -6.97 -15.11 -10.00
CA THR A 41 -6.78 -13.67 -10.28
C THR A 41 -6.62 -12.89 -8.97
N PRO A 42 -5.46 -12.95 -8.30
CA PRO A 42 -5.25 -12.28 -7.01
C PRO A 42 -5.48 -10.77 -7.11
N GLU A 43 -6.49 -10.26 -6.40
CA GLU A 43 -6.92 -8.85 -6.52
C GLU A 43 -6.33 -7.97 -5.42
N ALA A 44 -6.56 -8.30 -4.15
CA ALA A 44 -6.06 -7.53 -3.03
C ALA A 44 -5.12 -8.36 -2.16
N VAL A 45 -4.28 -7.67 -1.39
CA VAL A 45 -3.41 -8.28 -0.40
C VAL A 45 -3.38 -7.43 0.86
N ALA A 46 -3.45 -8.07 2.03
CA ALA A 46 -3.30 -7.43 3.33
C ALA A 46 -2.40 -8.28 4.24
N VAL A 47 -1.62 -7.64 5.10
CA VAL A 47 -0.58 -8.31 5.89
C VAL A 47 -0.85 -8.14 7.38
N ASN A 48 -0.88 -9.25 8.11
CA ASN A 48 -0.79 -9.23 9.56
C ASN A 48 0.69 -9.21 9.98
N SER A 49 1.20 -8.03 10.26
CA SER A 49 2.60 -7.84 10.65
C SER A 49 2.95 -8.42 12.02
N VAL A 50 1.96 -8.82 12.81
CA VAL A 50 2.16 -9.46 14.12
C VAL A 50 2.38 -10.97 13.96
N THR A 51 1.54 -11.62 13.18
CA THR A 51 1.62 -13.08 12.93
C THR A 51 2.58 -13.44 11.80
N GLY A 52 2.81 -12.51 10.87
CA GLY A 52 3.61 -12.73 9.67
C GLY A 52 2.85 -13.47 8.57
N PHE A 53 1.52 -13.43 8.57
CA PHE A 53 0.70 -13.95 7.48
C PHE A 53 0.19 -12.82 6.59
N ALA A 54 0.20 -13.07 5.28
CA ALA A 54 -0.45 -12.20 4.32
C ALA A 54 -1.67 -12.94 3.72
N TYR A 55 -2.75 -12.20 3.53
CA TYR A 55 -4.01 -12.69 2.99
C TYR A 55 -4.21 -12.08 1.60
N VAL A 56 -4.53 -12.92 0.63
CA VAL A 56 -4.72 -12.52 -0.77
C VAL A 56 -6.11 -12.93 -1.20
N SER A 57 -6.91 -12.00 -1.69
CA SER A 57 -8.23 -12.30 -2.23
C SER A 57 -8.13 -12.75 -3.69
N ASP A 58 -8.89 -13.79 -4.02
CA ASP A 58 -9.04 -14.28 -5.39
C ASP A 58 -10.52 -14.37 -5.76
N PRO A 59 -11.03 -13.34 -6.47
CA PRO A 59 -12.44 -13.33 -6.86
C PRO A 59 -12.79 -14.41 -7.88
N SER A 60 -11.83 -14.88 -8.70
CA SER A 60 -12.12 -15.88 -9.72
C SER A 60 -12.39 -17.29 -9.15
N THR A 61 -11.79 -17.58 -8.00
CA THR A 61 -11.95 -18.87 -7.31
C THR A 61 -12.85 -18.77 -6.06
N GLY A 62 -13.20 -17.55 -5.63
CA GLY A 62 -13.96 -17.32 -4.40
C GLY A 62 -13.18 -17.72 -3.15
N THR A 63 -11.85 -17.49 -3.14
CA THR A 63 -10.97 -17.92 -2.05
C THR A 63 -10.14 -16.78 -1.48
N ILE A 64 -9.63 -16.99 -0.26
CA ILE A 64 -8.54 -16.22 0.33
C ILE A 64 -7.33 -17.13 0.45
N VAL A 65 -6.21 -16.75 -0.18
CA VAL A 65 -4.94 -17.45 -0.06
C VAL A 65 -4.14 -16.86 1.08
N VAL A 66 -3.68 -17.70 2.00
CA VAL A 66 -2.85 -17.29 3.15
C VAL A 66 -1.39 -17.62 2.85
N LEU A 67 -0.53 -16.62 2.92
CA LEU A 67 0.91 -16.72 2.69
C LEU A 67 1.68 -16.57 4.01
N ASP A 68 2.64 -17.45 4.25
CA ASP A 68 3.61 -17.24 5.33
C ASP A 68 4.73 -16.32 4.83
N SER A 69 4.83 -15.13 5.43
CA SER A 69 5.81 -14.09 5.06
C SER A 69 7.26 -14.50 5.26
N ARG A 70 7.53 -15.44 6.15
CA ARG A 70 8.90 -15.89 6.48
C ARG A 70 9.42 -16.86 5.44
N THR A 71 8.59 -17.84 5.08
CA THR A 71 8.94 -18.89 4.10
C THR A 71 8.65 -18.44 2.67
N GLY A 72 7.66 -17.58 2.47
CA GLY A 72 7.16 -17.19 1.15
C GLY A 72 6.39 -18.34 0.49
N THR A 73 5.65 -19.12 1.27
CA THR A 73 4.86 -20.25 0.77
C THR A 73 3.38 -20.06 1.07
N VAL A 74 2.53 -20.72 0.29
CA VAL A 74 1.11 -20.84 0.58
C VAL A 74 0.92 -21.72 1.81
N GLY A 75 0.31 -21.15 2.86
CA GLY A 75 -0.01 -21.87 4.10
C GLY A 75 -1.41 -22.45 4.10
N ALA A 76 -2.39 -21.76 3.52
CA ALA A 76 -3.77 -22.21 3.41
C ALA A 76 -4.49 -21.56 2.23
N VAL A 77 -5.56 -22.19 1.78
CA VAL A 77 -6.53 -21.63 0.84
C VAL A 77 -7.91 -21.79 1.47
N ILE A 78 -8.58 -20.65 1.73
CA ILE A 78 -9.83 -20.57 2.47
C ILE A 78 -10.97 -20.32 1.47
N PRO A 79 -11.88 -21.26 1.25
CA PRO A 79 -13.06 -21.02 0.42
C PRO A 79 -14.03 -20.10 1.15
N VAL A 80 -14.28 -18.92 0.60
CA VAL A 80 -15.21 -17.93 1.18
C VAL A 80 -16.43 -17.71 0.32
N GLY A 81 -16.38 -18.17 -0.93
CA GLY A 81 -17.44 -18.00 -1.91
C GLY A 81 -17.59 -16.59 -2.44
N GLY A 82 -18.41 -16.41 -3.47
CA GLY A 82 -18.63 -15.13 -4.13
C GLY A 82 -17.37 -14.60 -4.82
N GLU A 83 -17.22 -13.28 -4.80
CA GLU A 83 -16.10 -12.57 -5.41
C GLU A 83 -15.37 -11.71 -4.34
N PRO A 84 -14.52 -12.33 -3.48
CA PRO A 84 -13.80 -11.58 -2.45
C PRO A 84 -12.88 -10.54 -3.09
N ALA A 85 -12.96 -9.28 -2.63
CA ALA A 85 -12.22 -8.16 -3.20
C ALA A 85 -11.27 -7.52 -2.18
N GLY A 86 -11.68 -6.44 -1.51
CA GLY A 86 -10.84 -5.70 -0.55
C GLY A 86 -10.60 -6.49 0.75
N LEU A 87 -9.42 -6.26 1.33
CA LEU A 87 -8.96 -6.90 2.56
C LEU A 87 -8.48 -5.87 3.58
N ALA A 88 -8.86 -6.04 4.84
CA ALA A 88 -8.27 -5.35 5.98
C ALA A 88 -7.98 -6.34 7.10
N VAL A 89 -6.87 -6.13 7.83
CA VAL A 89 -6.45 -6.99 8.92
C VAL A 89 -6.42 -6.17 10.21
N ASP A 90 -7.10 -6.66 11.24
CA ASP A 90 -6.96 -6.20 12.61
C ASP A 90 -5.87 -7.02 13.29
N THR A 91 -4.72 -6.40 13.50
CA THR A 91 -3.56 -7.07 14.11
C THR A 91 -3.73 -7.28 15.61
N VAL A 92 -4.65 -6.55 16.26
CA VAL A 92 -4.93 -6.64 17.68
C VAL A 92 -5.82 -7.85 17.98
N THR A 93 -6.88 -8.02 17.20
CA THR A 93 -7.84 -9.14 17.39
C THR A 93 -7.52 -10.35 16.53
N ASN A 94 -6.53 -10.24 15.62
CA ASN A 94 -6.19 -11.24 14.60
C ASN A 94 -7.39 -11.62 13.72
N ARG A 95 -8.20 -10.64 13.35
CA ARG A 95 -9.32 -10.82 12.43
C ARG A 95 -9.00 -10.28 11.04
N VAL A 96 -9.52 -10.95 10.03
CA VAL A 96 -9.42 -10.51 8.62
C VAL A 96 -10.81 -10.18 8.13
N PHE A 97 -10.97 -8.99 7.58
CA PHE A 97 -12.21 -8.48 7.01
C PHE A 97 -12.09 -8.49 5.49
N VAL A 98 -13.05 -9.12 4.84
CA VAL A 98 -13.04 -9.35 3.38
C VAL A 98 -14.33 -8.82 2.79
N THR A 99 -14.25 -7.88 1.86
CA THR A 99 -15.44 -7.44 1.12
C THR A 99 -15.86 -8.47 0.07
N ASN A 100 -17.16 -8.61 -0.12
CA ASN A 100 -17.77 -9.41 -1.19
C ASN A 100 -18.77 -8.51 -1.93
N PRO A 101 -18.34 -7.77 -2.96
CA PRO A 101 -19.14 -6.72 -3.60
C PRO A 101 -20.47 -7.22 -4.20
N PRO A 102 -20.54 -8.38 -4.90
CA PRO A 102 -21.81 -8.87 -5.44
C PRO A 102 -22.85 -9.18 -4.36
N ALA A 103 -22.38 -9.66 -3.19
CA ALA A 103 -23.26 -9.94 -2.05
C ALA A 103 -23.56 -8.70 -1.20
N GLY A 104 -22.78 -7.62 -1.35
CA GLY A 104 -22.86 -6.42 -0.52
C GLY A 104 -22.53 -6.69 0.95
N THR A 105 -21.56 -7.58 1.22
CA THR A 105 -21.21 -8.02 2.57
C THR A 105 -19.73 -7.88 2.85
N VAL A 106 -19.39 -7.90 4.14
CA VAL A 106 -18.04 -8.11 4.66
C VAL A 106 -18.02 -9.41 5.43
N LEU A 107 -17.16 -10.32 5.01
CA LEU A 107 -16.87 -11.55 5.72
C LEU A 107 -15.83 -11.26 6.81
N VAL A 108 -15.96 -11.91 7.95
CA VAL A 108 -15.00 -11.82 9.06
C VAL A 108 -14.40 -13.21 9.27
N LEU A 109 -13.07 -13.28 9.10
CA LEU A 109 -12.33 -14.51 9.35
C LEU A 109 -11.55 -14.39 10.66
N ASP A 110 -11.47 -15.49 11.37
CA ASP A 110 -10.53 -15.68 12.48
C ASP A 110 -9.15 -16.04 11.89
N GLY A 111 -8.15 -15.19 12.11
CA GLY A 111 -6.81 -15.40 11.55
C GLY A 111 -5.99 -16.50 12.22
N LEU A 112 -6.51 -17.15 13.28
CA LEU A 112 -5.89 -18.31 13.90
C LEU A 112 -6.41 -19.62 13.30
N THR A 113 -7.75 -19.73 13.13
CA THR A 113 -8.39 -20.96 12.65
C THR A 113 -8.64 -20.93 11.14
N ASN A 114 -8.62 -19.74 10.54
CA ASN A 114 -9.00 -19.47 9.14
C ASN A 114 -10.50 -19.72 8.84
N ASP A 115 -11.34 -19.79 9.88
CA ASP A 115 -12.78 -19.94 9.72
C ASP A 115 -13.47 -18.61 9.44
N VAL A 116 -14.54 -18.64 8.64
CA VAL A 116 -15.48 -17.51 8.53
C VAL A 116 -16.36 -17.49 9.76
N VAL A 117 -16.16 -16.52 10.64
CA VAL A 117 -16.88 -16.40 11.91
C VAL A 117 -18.10 -15.49 11.85
N SER A 118 -18.19 -14.63 10.84
CA SER A 118 -19.34 -13.75 10.65
C SER A 118 -19.45 -13.24 9.22
N VAL A 119 -20.68 -12.86 8.83
CA VAL A 119 -20.99 -12.17 7.57
C VAL A 119 -21.79 -10.93 7.91
N VAL A 120 -21.28 -9.74 7.57
CA VAL A 120 -21.86 -8.46 7.94
C VAL A 120 -22.36 -7.74 6.69
N PRO A 121 -23.63 -7.28 6.65
CA PRO A 121 -24.11 -6.43 5.56
C PRO A 121 -23.26 -5.15 5.46
N ALA A 122 -22.88 -4.76 4.25
CA ALA A 122 -22.07 -3.55 4.00
C ALA A 122 -22.64 -2.67 2.88
N GLY A 123 -23.75 -3.10 2.29
CA GLY A 123 -24.40 -2.41 1.17
C GLY A 123 -23.86 -2.84 -0.19
N PRO A 124 -24.64 -2.61 -1.27
CA PRO A 124 -24.29 -3.05 -2.63
C PRO A 124 -22.96 -2.48 -3.10
N GLY A 125 -22.11 -3.33 -3.69
CA GLY A 125 -20.84 -2.93 -4.27
C GLY A 125 -19.75 -2.52 -3.27
N ALA A 126 -19.86 -2.90 -1.98
CA ALA A 126 -18.79 -2.67 -1.00
C ALA A 126 -17.52 -3.42 -1.44
N SER A 127 -16.52 -2.69 -1.98
CA SER A 127 -15.38 -3.27 -2.68
C SER A 127 -14.03 -3.02 -2.01
N ARG A 128 -13.85 -1.89 -1.33
CA ARG A 128 -12.60 -1.55 -0.63
C ARG A 128 -12.86 -1.26 0.84
N ILE A 129 -11.88 -1.56 1.68
CA ILE A 129 -12.04 -1.62 3.12
C ILE A 129 -10.76 -1.19 3.83
N ASP A 130 -10.89 -0.48 4.94
CA ASP A 130 -9.80 -0.19 5.87
C ASP A 130 -10.33 -0.12 7.31
N ILE A 131 -9.42 -0.10 8.28
CA ILE A 131 -9.72 -0.27 9.70
C ILE A 131 -9.08 0.80 10.57
N ASP A 132 -9.83 1.27 11.57
CA ASP A 132 -9.30 1.87 12.78
C ASP A 132 -9.16 0.78 13.85
N GLU A 133 -7.96 0.21 13.98
CA GLU A 133 -7.68 -0.87 14.94
C GLU A 133 -7.88 -0.41 16.39
N GLN A 134 -7.61 0.87 16.72
CA GLN A 134 -7.76 1.39 18.09
C GLN A 134 -9.23 1.48 18.50
N ALA A 135 -10.09 1.90 17.59
CA ALA A 135 -11.53 1.97 17.81
C ALA A 135 -12.26 0.66 17.47
N ASN A 136 -11.58 -0.30 16.88
CA ASN A 136 -12.13 -1.52 16.30
C ASN A 136 -13.34 -1.21 15.40
N ARG A 137 -13.12 -0.29 14.46
CA ARG A 137 -14.10 0.18 13.48
C ARG A 137 -13.60 -0.09 12.08
N ILE A 138 -14.43 -0.73 11.30
CA ILE A 138 -14.18 -1.07 9.91
C ILE A 138 -15.00 -0.14 9.02
N TYR A 139 -14.37 0.32 7.95
CA TYR A 139 -14.98 1.22 6.98
C TYR A 139 -14.85 0.59 5.60
N ALA A 140 -15.99 0.29 4.97
CA ALA A 140 -16.03 -0.23 3.61
C ALA A 140 -16.72 0.75 2.67
N VAL A 141 -16.16 0.96 1.49
CA VAL A 141 -16.69 1.88 0.48
C VAL A 141 -17.14 1.13 -0.76
N SER A 142 -18.14 1.70 -1.42
CA SER A 142 -18.72 1.15 -2.65
C SER A 142 -18.32 2.02 -3.85
N ASP A 143 -17.75 1.41 -4.86
CA ASP A 143 -17.43 2.03 -6.14
C ASP A 143 -18.63 2.15 -7.07
N VAL A 144 -19.74 1.44 -6.74
CA VAL A 144 -20.99 1.47 -7.50
C VAL A 144 -21.97 2.51 -6.96
N THR A 145 -22.12 2.59 -5.64
CA THR A 145 -23.14 3.44 -5.00
C THR A 145 -22.58 4.65 -4.30
N GLY A 146 -21.26 4.70 -4.09
CA GLY A 146 -20.60 5.75 -3.30
C GLY A 146 -20.97 5.71 -1.81
N MET A 147 -21.58 4.64 -1.33
CA MET A 147 -21.88 4.47 0.09
C MET A 147 -20.62 4.11 0.88
N LEU A 148 -20.56 4.56 2.14
CA LEU A 148 -19.60 4.14 3.14
C LEU A 148 -20.31 3.40 4.26
N ALA A 149 -19.91 2.14 4.49
CA ALA A 149 -20.39 1.32 5.60
C ALA A 149 -19.47 1.50 6.81
N VAL A 150 -20.06 1.75 7.97
CA VAL A 150 -19.37 1.78 9.28
C VAL A 150 -19.77 0.50 10.02
N ILE A 151 -18.78 -0.33 10.36
CA ILE A 151 -19.00 -1.66 10.94
C ILE A 151 -18.31 -1.73 12.30
N ASP A 152 -18.98 -2.34 13.26
CA ASP A 152 -18.43 -2.71 14.56
C ASP A 152 -17.60 -4.00 14.43
N GLY A 153 -16.28 -3.91 14.58
CA GLY A 153 -15.38 -5.06 14.44
C GLY A 153 -15.48 -6.06 15.60
N VAL A 154 -15.87 -5.61 16.79
CA VAL A 154 -16.09 -6.50 17.93
C VAL A 154 -17.39 -7.28 17.77
N GLY A 155 -18.47 -6.54 17.59
CA GLY A 155 -19.83 -7.12 17.47
C GLY A 155 -20.16 -7.67 16.10
N CYS A 156 -19.29 -7.55 15.12
CA CYS A 156 -19.49 -8.01 13.74
C CYS A 156 -20.86 -7.56 13.18
N ARG A 157 -21.17 -6.29 13.27
CA ARG A 157 -22.47 -5.75 12.84
C ARG A 157 -22.33 -4.41 12.16
N LEU A 158 -23.18 -4.17 11.17
CA LEU A 158 -23.32 -2.87 10.54
C LEU A 158 -23.87 -1.86 11.56
N LEU A 159 -23.18 -0.73 11.71
CA LEU A 159 -23.63 0.40 12.53
C LEU A 159 -24.39 1.43 11.68
N LYS A 160 -23.85 1.73 10.49
CA LYS A 160 -24.39 2.78 9.65
C LYS A 160 -23.97 2.62 8.20
N LEU A 161 -24.86 3.01 7.29
CA LEU A 161 -24.53 3.30 5.89
C LEU A 161 -24.62 4.82 5.70
N VAL A 162 -23.53 5.41 5.22
CA VAL A 162 -23.44 6.84 4.98
C VAL A 162 -23.34 7.10 3.49
N PRO A 163 -24.24 7.90 2.90
CA PRO A 163 -24.11 8.27 1.49
C PRO A 163 -22.88 9.17 1.30
N GLY A 164 -22.07 8.82 0.34
CA GLY A 164 -20.93 9.65 -0.07
C GLY A 164 -21.35 10.84 -0.94
N PRO A 165 -20.45 11.78 -1.16
CA PRO A 165 -20.72 12.97 -1.96
C PRO A 165 -20.75 12.68 -3.46
N THR A 166 -20.36 11.48 -3.87
CA THR A 166 -20.21 11.05 -5.27
C THR A 166 -20.84 9.67 -5.50
N SER A 167 -21.08 9.31 -6.75
CA SER A 167 -21.69 8.03 -7.13
C SER A 167 -20.75 6.82 -6.99
N GLY A 168 -19.47 7.01 -6.71
CA GLY A 168 -18.51 5.92 -6.53
C GLY A 168 -17.30 6.34 -5.71
N LEU A 169 -16.94 5.48 -4.75
CA LEU A 169 -15.73 5.60 -3.92
C LEU A 169 -14.89 4.36 -4.14
N SER A 170 -13.66 4.51 -4.70
CA SER A 170 -12.87 3.39 -5.20
C SER A 170 -11.76 2.92 -4.26
N SER A 171 -11.38 3.69 -3.25
CA SER A 171 -10.41 3.30 -2.23
C SER A 171 -10.64 4.08 -0.94
N ILE A 172 -10.09 3.57 0.17
CA ILE A 172 -10.20 4.21 1.48
C ILE A 172 -8.90 4.02 2.27
N ALA A 173 -8.51 5.06 3.01
CA ALA A 173 -7.44 5.01 4.00
C ALA A 173 -7.88 5.70 5.29
N VAL A 174 -7.77 4.99 6.42
CA VAL A 174 -8.23 5.47 7.73
C VAL A 174 -7.07 6.02 8.55
N ASP A 175 -7.26 7.25 9.05
CA ASP A 175 -6.41 7.88 10.07
C ASP A 175 -7.21 8.01 11.39
N GLY A 176 -7.19 6.94 12.17
CA GLY A 176 -7.92 6.88 13.46
C GLY A 176 -7.44 7.92 14.46
N GLY A 177 -6.15 8.29 14.43
CA GLY A 177 -5.58 9.32 15.30
C GLY A 177 -6.17 10.71 15.05
N ARG A 178 -6.43 11.05 13.78
CA ARG A 178 -7.11 12.30 13.39
C ARG A 178 -8.62 12.17 13.29
N LYS A 179 -9.15 10.96 13.46
CA LYS A 179 -10.56 10.61 13.24
C LYS A 179 -11.06 10.99 11.85
N LEU A 180 -10.26 10.69 10.84
CA LEU A 180 -10.57 10.93 9.44
C LEU A 180 -10.41 9.65 8.62
N ALA A 181 -11.27 9.48 7.62
CA ALA A 181 -11.06 8.53 6.54
C ALA A 181 -11.02 9.29 5.21
N HIS A 182 -10.14 8.86 4.34
CA HIS A 182 -9.87 9.48 3.05
C HIS A 182 -10.30 8.52 1.95
N CYS A 183 -11.25 8.92 1.11
CA CYS A 183 -11.84 8.10 0.07
C CYS A 183 -11.56 8.69 -1.30
N THR A 184 -11.05 7.90 -2.25
CA THR A 184 -10.87 8.36 -3.63
C THR A 184 -12.16 8.30 -4.41
N SER A 185 -12.43 9.33 -5.23
CA SER A 185 -13.54 9.38 -6.16
C SER A 185 -13.03 9.62 -7.59
N PRO A 186 -12.98 8.57 -8.43
CA PRO A 186 -12.55 8.69 -9.83
C PRO A 186 -13.45 9.58 -10.67
N THR A 187 -14.74 9.62 -10.35
CA THR A 187 -15.74 10.38 -11.12
C THR A 187 -15.62 11.89 -10.94
N THR A 188 -15.03 12.33 -9.84
CA THR A 188 -14.87 13.76 -9.51
C THR A 188 -13.42 14.20 -9.43
N ASP A 189 -12.44 13.31 -9.68
CA ASP A 189 -11.02 13.58 -9.53
C ASP A 189 -10.70 14.19 -8.16
N SER A 190 -11.16 13.53 -7.09
CA SER A 190 -11.05 14.07 -5.73
C SER A 190 -10.72 13.00 -4.69
N LEU A 191 -10.12 13.47 -3.61
CA LEU A 191 -9.98 12.75 -2.35
C LEU A 191 -11.03 13.29 -1.37
N GLU A 192 -12.07 12.52 -1.12
CA GLU A 192 -13.18 12.87 -0.23
C GLU A 192 -12.81 12.58 1.22
N ILE A 193 -13.18 13.47 2.14
CA ILE A 193 -12.81 13.39 3.54
C ILE A 193 -14.06 13.08 4.38
N PHE A 194 -14.04 11.93 5.03
CA PHE A 194 -15.05 11.51 5.99
C PHE A 194 -14.56 11.79 7.42
N ASP A 195 -15.32 12.56 8.17
CA ASP A 195 -15.11 12.81 9.59
C ASP A 195 -15.74 11.68 10.40
N ILE A 196 -14.89 10.86 11.01
CA ILE A 196 -15.30 9.67 11.79
C ILE A 196 -16.08 10.09 13.04
N GLY A 197 -15.67 11.21 13.67
CA GLY A 197 -16.36 11.70 14.89
C GLY A 197 -17.74 12.28 14.61
N ALA A 198 -17.88 12.98 13.49
CA ALA A 198 -19.16 13.56 13.04
C ALA A 198 -19.99 12.59 12.16
N GLU A 199 -19.41 11.46 11.77
CA GLU A 199 -20.00 10.44 10.90
C GLU A 199 -20.57 11.01 9.59
N LYS A 200 -19.83 11.91 8.95
CA LYS A 200 -20.24 12.57 7.69
C LYS A 200 -19.06 12.96 6.83
N PHE A 201 -19.30 13.06 5.53
CA PHE A 201 -18.34 13.67 4.61
C PHE A 201 -18.32 15.20 4.83
N THR A 202 -17.11 15.76 4.82
CA THR A 202 -16.86 17.19 5.13
C THR A 202 -16.28 17.96 3.96
N GLY A 203 -16.29 17.36 2.76
CA GLY A 203 -15.76 17.91 1.51
C GLY A 203 -14.53 17.15 1.04
N GLY A 204 -14.07 17.49 -0.15
CA GLY A 204 -12.96 16.81 -0.82
C GLY A 204 -11.84 17.76 -1.24
N VAL A 205 -10.72 17.18 -1.64
CA VAL A 205 -9.55 17.84 -2.22
C VAL A 205 -9.41 17.37 -3.66
N LYS A 206 -9.27 18.31 -4.60
CA LYS A 206 -8.96 17.94 -6.00
C LYS A 206 -7.57 17.35 -6.08
N VAL A 207 -7.46 16.25 -6.82
CA VAL A 207 -6.23 15.50 -7.07
C VAL A 207 -6.06 15.24 -8.57
N GLY A 208 -5.19 14.33 -8.94
CA GLY A 208 -5.02 13.93 -10.33
C GLY A 208 -6.22 13.17 -10.90
N LYS A 209 -6.09 12.71 -12.14
CA LYS A 209 -7.17 12.06 -12.91
C LYS A 209 -7.42 10.62 -12.48
N ALA A 210 -8.70 10.27 -12.31
CA ALA A 210 -9.18 8.94 -11.95
C ALA A 210 -8.43 8.35 -10.74
N PRO A 211 -8.50 8.97 -9.53
CA PRO A 211 -7.84 8.46 -8.35
C PRO A 211 -8.49 7.14 -7.89
N THR A 212 -7.69 6.08 -7.76
CA THR A 212 -8.17 4.73 -7.43
C THR A 212 -7.50 4.11 -6.21
N GLY A 213 -6.36 4.65 -5.77
CA GLY A 213 -5.66 4.18 -4.58
C GLY A 213 -5.33 5.33 -3.64
N VAL A 214 -5.37 5.09 -2.33
CA VAL A 214 -4.94 6.06 -1.33
C VAL A 214 -4.28 5.38 -0.15
N THR A 215 -3.25 6.02 0.39
CA THR A 215 -2.64 5.69 1.68
C THR A 215 -2.33 6.98 2.44
N VAL A 216 -2.30 6.91 3.78
CA VAL A 216 -2.05 8.08 4.62
C VAL A 216 -0.93 7.82 5.62
N HIS A 217 0.05 8.72 5.69
CA HIS A 217 1.03 8.71 6.76
C HIS A 217 0.43 9.35 8.01
N ARG A 218 0.07 8.50 8.97
CA ARG A 218 -0.64 8.89 10.19
C ARG A 218 0.16 9.90 11.03
N GLY A 219 1.50 9.82 11.03
CA GLY A 219 2.37 10.76 11.75
C GLY A 219 2.30 12.19 11.22
N SER A 220 2.45 12.39 9.92
CA SER A 220 2.48 13.73 9.30
C SER A 220 1.12 14.23 8.82
N GLY A 221 0.11 13.37 8.68
CA GLY A 221 -1.16 13.73 8.03
C GLY A 221 -0.99 14.02 6.54
N THR A 222 -0.14 13.24 5.87
CA THR A 222 0.05 13.33 4.43
C THR A 222 -0.59 12.12 3.75
N ALA A 223 -1.50 12.35 2.82
CA ALA A 223 -2.06 11.28 1.99
C ALA A 223 -1.36 11.25 0.62
N PHE A 224 -1.13 10.05 0.11
CA PHE A 224 -0.63 9.79 -1.23
C PHE A 224 -1.73 9.10 -2.02
N VAL A 225 -2.06 9.67 -3.17
CA VAL A 225 -3.19 9.23 -4.00
C VAL A 225 -2.66 8.75 -5.35
N ALA A 226 -2.97 7.51 -5.69
CA ALA A 226 -2.68 6.94 -6.99
C ALA A 226 -3.73 7.36 -8.02
N ASN A 227 -3.29 7.93 -9.12
CA ASN A 227 -4.13 8.43 -10.20
C ASN A 227 -3.99 7.51 -11.42
N SER A 228 -5.01 6.71 -11.70
CA SER A 228 -4.94 5.64 -12.70
C SER A 228 -4.99 6.11 -14.16
N ALA A 229 -5.18 7.39 -14.42
CA ALA A 229 -5.21 7.94 -15.77
C ALA A 229 -4.06 8.93 -16.06
N ILE A 230 -3.11 9.06 -15.16
CA ILE A 230 -1.94 9.93 -15.32
C ILE A 230 -0.73 9.40 -14.54
N HIS A 231 0.47 9.73 -14.98
CA HIS A 231 1.74 9.18 -14.47
C HIS A 231 2.25 9.90 -13.21
N HIS A 232 1.37 10.24 -12.25
CA HIS A 232 1.84 10.80 -10.99
C HIS A 232 0.93 10.46 -9.80
N LEU A 233 1.52 10.45 -8.62
CA LEU A 233 0.78 10.46 -7.37
C LEU A 233 0.50 11.90 -6.97
N SER A 234 -0.68 12.15 -6.44
CA SER A 234 -0.99 13.39 -5.73
C SER A 234 -0.58 13.26 -4.26
N VAL A 235 0.08 14.29 -3.73
CA VAL A 235 0.48 14.37 -2.32
C VAL A 235 -0.37 15.44 -1.64
N VAL A 236 -1.23 15.01 -0.73
CA VAL A 236 -2.23 15.86 -0.07
C VAL A 236 -1.87 16.09 1.39
N ASP A 237 -1.84 17.34 1.81
CA ASP A 237 -1.89 17.71 3.21
C ASP A 237 -3.35 17.63 3.69
N VAL A 238 -3.64 16.61 4.52
CA VAL A 238 -5.03 16.37 4.96
C VAL A 238 -5.53 17.41 5.96
N GLY A 239 -4.63 18.01 6.73
CA GLY A 239 -4.96 19.08 7.67
C GLY A 239 -5.30 20.40 6.97
N ALA A 240 -4.46 20.77 5.98
CA ALA A 240 -4.68 21.95 5.15
C ALA A 240 -5.73 21.73 4.06
N ARG A 241 -6.15 20.48 3.83
CA ARG A 241 -7.08 20.07 2.76
C ARG A 241 -6.63 20.55 1.37
N LYS A 242 -5.37 20.33 1.06
CA LYS A 242 -4.77 20.83 -0.17
C LYS A 242 -3.76 19.83 -0.74
N GLU A 243 -3.76 19.67 -2.06
CA GLU A 243 -2.65 19.04 -2.75
C GLU A 243 -1.41 19.94 -2.62
N LYS A 244 -0.32 19.41 -2.06
CA LYS A 244 0.92 20.16 -1.80
C LYS A 244 2.06 19.82 -2.75
N ALA A 245 2.00 18.65 -3.39
CA ALA A 245 3.01 18.19 -4.32
C ALA A 245 2.47 17.08 -5.23
N THR A 246 3.22 16.75 -6.25
CA THR A 246 3.03 15.56 -7.09
C THR A 246 4.33 14.78 -7.18
N VAL A 247 4.24 13.45 -7.31
CA VAL A 247 5.38 12.57 -7.55
C VAL A 247 5.22 11.94 -8.92
N LEU A 248 6.13 12.28 -9.85
CA LEU A 248 6.10 11.71 -11.19
C LEU A 248 6.55 10.24 -11.14
N LEU A 249 5.75 9.39 -11.76
CA LEU A 249 6.02 7.96 -11.93
C LEU A 249 6.34 7.65 -13.39
N ARG A 250 6.79 6.44 -13.68
CA ARG A 250 7.06 5.98 -15.05
C ARG A 250 5.81 5.51 -15.80
N SER A 251 4.78 5.13 -15.07
CA SER A 251 3.47 4.74 -15.61
C SER A 251 2.35 5.17 -14.67
N GLU A 252 1.11 4.97 -15.09
CA GLU A 252 -0.06 5.15 -14.24
C GLU A 252 0.02 4.23 -13.02
N SER A 253 -0.59 4.68 -11.92
CA SER A 253 -0.67 3.91 -10.68
C SER A 253 -2.12 3.81 -10.22
N SER A 254 -2.54 2.61 -9.86
CA SER A 254 -3.87 2.32 -9.33
C SER A 254 -3.86 1.95 -7.84
N ALA A 255 -2.70 1.58 -7.30
CA ALA A 255 -2.56 1.13 -5.91
C ALA A 255 -1.32 1.72 -5.26
N VAL A 256 -1.46 2.08 -4.00
CA VAL A 256 -0.38 2.57 -3.15
C VAL A 256 -0.46 1.96 -1.76
N ALA A 257 0.69 1.69 -1.17
CA ALA A 257 0.82 1.28 0.23
C ALA A 257 1.96 2.05 0.89
N MET A 258 1.94 2.11 2.22
CA MET A 258 2.90 2.89 2.96
C MET A 258 3.45 2.12 4.16
N HIS A 259 4.75 2.23 4.37
CA HIS A 259 5.38 1.85 5.63
C HIS A 259 5.38 3.04 6.58
N GLN A 260 4.59 2.95 7.65
CA GLN A 260 4.36 4.05 8.59
C GLN A 260 5.64 4.48 9.32
N GLY A 261 6.46 3.53 9.75
CA GLY A 261 7.65 3.80 10.55
C GLY A 261 8.78 4.51 9.80
N THR A 262 8.90 4.32 8.48
CA THR A 262 9.93 4.97 7.65
C THR A 262 9.38 6.05 6.74
N ASN A 263 8.06 6.25 6.73
CA ASN A 263 7.38 7.16 5.79
C ASN A 263 7.77 6.86 4.32
N THR A 264 7.81 5.58 3.96
CA THR A 264 8.13 5.14 2.60
C THR A 264 6.85 4.69 1.91
N VAL A 265 6.61 5.20 0.72
CA VAL A 265 5.44 4.87 -0.11
C VAL A 265 5.86 3.94 -1.24
N TYR A 266 5.02 2.97 -1.52
CA TYR A 266 5.16 2.04 -2.64
C TYR A 266 3.93 2.14 -3.52
N ALA A 267 4.15 2.30 -4.82
CA ALA A 267 3.10 2.45 -5.82
C ALA A 267 3.32 1.44 -6.95
N ASN A 268 2.25 0.91 -7.52
CA ASN A 268 2.32 0.01 -8.67
C ASN A 268 2.54 0.74 -10.02
N GLY A 269 3.03 1.97 -9.99
CA GLY A 269 3.29 2.81 -11.16
C GLY A 269 4.75 2.84 -11.61
N GLY A 270 5.52 1.78 -11.37
CA GLY A 270 6.86 1.59 -11.90
C GLY A 270 6.84 1.01 -13.34
N ALA A 271 8.02 0.84 -13.95
CA ALA A 271 8.15 0.20 -15.26
C ALA A 271 7.88 -1.32 -15.14
N ASN A 272 6.61 -1.72 -15.23
CA ASN A 272 6.15 -3.10 -15.04
C ASN A 272 6.51 -3.64 -13.64
N GLY A 273 6.31 -2.83 -12.61
CA GLY A 273 6.68 -3.20 -11.26
C GLY A 273 6.26 -2.19 -10.20
N VAL A 274 7.13 -1.92 -9.24
CA VAL A 274 6.84 -1.08 -8.07
C VAL A 274 7.82 0.07 -7.96
N ALA A 275 7.27 1.27 -7.80
CA ALA A 275 8.00 2.48 -7.48
C ALA A 275 8.10 2.66 -5.95
N ARG A 276 9.27 3.05 -5.45
CA ARG A 276 9.50 3.42 -4.05
C ARG A 276 9.71 4.93 -3.94
N ILE A 277 8.96 5.56 -3.06
CA ILE A 277 8.96 7.01 -2.87
C ILE A 277 9.29 7.33 -1.41
N ASP A 278 10.14 8.31 -1.18
CA ASP A 278 10.36 8.90 0.12
C ASP A 278 9.21 9.87 0.43
N GLY A 279 8.42 9.56 1.46
CA GLY A 279 7.22 10.34 1.83
C GLY A 279 7.52 11.65 2.55
N VAL A 280 8.78 11.92 2.91
CA VAL A 280 9.22 13.21 3.48
C VAL A 280 9.58 14.18 2.36
N THR A 281 10.43 13.73 1.43
CA THR A 281 10.93 14.56 0.32
C THR A 281 10.03 14.53 -0.91
N ASN A 282 9.11 13.57 -0.99
CA ASN A 282 8.25 13.30 -2.15
C ASN A 282 9.05 12.97 -3.43
N LEU A 283 10.20 12.33 -3.26
CA LEU A 283 11.06 11.93 -4.38
C LEU A 283 10.98 10.43 -4.63
N LEU A 284 11.00 10.06 -5.92
CA LEU A 284 11.19 8.68 -6.33
C LEU A 284 12.60 8.24 -5.96
N THR A 285 12.71 7.18 -5.12
CA THR A 285 13.99 6.68 -4.59
C THR A 285 14.35 5.30 -5.08
N GLY A 286 13.44 4.62 -5.74
CA GLY A 286 13.66 3.31 -6.33
C GLY A 286 12.56 2.96 -7.32
N ASP A 287 12.88 2.06 -8.24
CA ASP A 287 11.94 1.56 -9.24
C ASP A 287 12.36 0.13 -9.59
N LEU A 288 11.55 -0.83 -9.19
CA LEU A 288 11.81 -2.26 -9.36
C LEU A 288 10.90 -2.82 -10.45
N SER A 289 11.51 -3.31 -11.52
CA SER A 289 10.77 -4.04 -12.55
C SER A 289 10.54 -5.49 -12.12
N LEU A 290 9.28 -5.90 -12.12
CA LEU A 290 8.86 -7.28 -11.83
C LEU A 290 8.53 -8.08 -13.10
N GLY A 291 8.54 -7.41 -14.27
CA GLY A 291 8.12 -8.01 -15.54
C GLY A 291 6.63 -8.31 -15.63
N VAL A 292 5.83 -7.68 -14.76
CA VAL A 292 4.39 -7.91 -14.63
C VAL A 292 3.64 -6.58 -14.62
N ASN A 293 2.34 -6.62 -14.90
CA ASN A 293 1.46 -5.48 -14.66
C ASN A 293 0.86 -5.63 -13.25
N PRO A 294 1.42 -4.94 -12.24
CA PRO A 294 1.06 -5.18 -10.86
C PRO A 294 -0.35 -4.68 -10.54
N GLY A 295 -1.06 -5.47 -9.71
CA GLY A 295 -2.34 -5.11 -9.12
C GLY A 295 -2.18 -4.35 -7.80
N ALA A 296 -2.63 -4.95 -6.70
CA ALA A 296 -2.52 -4.37 -5.37
C ALA A 296 -1.10 -4.41 -4.82
N VAL A 297 -0.82 -3.48 -3.92
CA VAL A 297 0.44 -3.39 -3.16
C VAL A 297 0.10 -3.37 -1.67
N ALA A 298 0.80 -4.16 -0.87
CA ALA A 298 0.72 -4.10 0.59
C ALA A 298 2.12 -4.19 1.22
N ILE A 299 2.21 -3.81 2.49
CA ILE A 299 3.49 -3.78 3.20
C ILE A 299 3.37 -4.40 4.58
N ASP A 300 4.34 -5.22 4.92
CA ASP A 300 4.53 -5.66 6.28
C ASP A 300 5.20 -4.55 7.12
N GLN A 301 4.46 -4.01 8.08
CA GLN A 301 4.92 -2.90 8.92
C GLN A 301 6.10 -3.26 9.83
N ARG A 302 6.39 -4.55 10.04
CA ARG A 302 7.50 -5.03 10.88
C ARG A 302 8.72 -5.38 10.04
N SER A 303 8.57 -6.21 9.03
CA SER A 303 9.68 -6.70 8.20
C SER A 303 10.03 -5.76 7.05
N LYS A 304 9.14 -4.82 6.69
CA LYS A 304 9.20 -3.93 5.52
C LYS A 304 9.08 -4.68 4.17
N ALA A 305 8.70 -5.94 4.21
CA ALA A 305 8.48 -6.71 2.99
C ALA A 305 7.28 -6.14 2.21
N VAL A 306 7.43 -6.02 0.91
CA VAL A 306 6.40 -5.51 -0.01
C VAL A 306 5.78 -6.68 -0.76
N TYR A 307 4.46 -6.72 -0.78
CA TYR A 307 3.67 -7.70 -1.52
C TYR A 307 3.01 -7.02 -2.70
N VAL A 308 3.09 -7.65 -3.86
CA VAL A 308 2.52 -7.14 -5.10
C VAL A 308 1.77 -8.27 -5.78
N THR A 309 0.47 -8.08 -6.02
CA THR A 309 -0.32 -9.06 -6.77
C THR A 309 -0.07 -8.93 -8.26
N ASP A 310 -0.11 -10.06 -8.96
CA ASP A 310 -0.11 -10.17 -10.42
C ASP A 310 -1.37 -10.94 -10.85
N PRO A 311 -2.50 -10.22 -11.04
CA PRO A 311 -3.78 -10.86 -11.37
C PRO A 311 -3.75 -11.60 -12.70
N LEU A 312 -2.91 -11.17 -13.64
CA LEU A 312 -2.84 -11.76 -14.97
C LEU A 312 -2.21 -13.17 -14.95
N HIS A 313 -1.26 -13.40 -14.04
CA HIS A 313 -0.51 -14.66 -14.00
C HIS A 313 -0.80 -15.50 -12.73
N GLY A 314 -1.73 -15.08 -11.89
CA GLY A 314 -2.05 -15.80 -10.66
C GLY A 314 -0.91 -15.84 -9.63
N ARG A 315 -0.20 -14.73 -9.44
CA ARG A 315 1.03 -14.66 -8.64
C ARG A 315 1.00 -13.54 -7.62
N VAL A 316 1.86 -13.70 -6.61
CA VAL A 316 2.24 -12.63 -5.69
C VAL A 316 3.75 -12.53 -5.64
N SER A 317 4.29 -11.34 -5.87
CA SER A 317 5.71 -11.05 -5.65
C SER A 317 5.91 -10.57 -4.23
N LEU A 318 6.78 -11.25 -3.48
CA LEU A 318 7.25 -10.86 -2.16
C LEU A 318 8.65 -10.27 -2.30
N ILE A 319 8.78 -8.98 -2.01
CA ILE A 319 10.02 -8.23 -2.19
C ILE A 319 10.58 -7.91 -0.80
N ARG A 320 11.83 -8.27 -0.58
CA ARG A 320 12.56 -7.98 0.66
C ARG A 320 13.73 -7.06 0.37
N ASP A 321 14.05 -6.19 1.33
CA ASP A 321 15.19 -5.26 1.23
C ASP A 321 15.13 -4.28 0.02
N PHE A 322 13.91 -3.82 -0.33
CA PHE A 322 13.66 -2.82 -1.39
C PHE A 322 13.54 -1.41 -0.88
#